data_27d56610578fed2a5e5193b418292f21
#
_entry.id   27d56610578fed2a5e5193b418292f21
#
_cell.length_a   1.000
_cell.length_b   1.000
_cell.length_c   1.000
_cell.angle_alpha   90.00
_cell.angle_beta   90.00
_cell.angle_gamma   90.00
#
_symmetry.space_group_name_H-M   'P 1'
#
loop_
_entity.id
_entity.type
_entity.pdbx_description
1 polymer ?
#
loop_
_entity_poly.entity_id
_entity_poly.type
_entity_poly.pdbx_seq_one_letter_code
_entity_poly.pdbx_strand_id
1 'polypeptide(L)'
;MGVCAEGREKMAMDPILKAKLQKQRYHLVGEHGGVKICHWTKESLLRDRECYKGRFYGVGSEGCIQMSPVVDQCNLACSYCWREPHMDSLELVDQDPLELLYESVRAQRRLLSGFGGHDKVTAEKFALSQDPKHVAISLNGEPTLYRNLSEFMDLCHKHGMTTMLVTNGTLPKIIENLDVLPTQLYLSVDAPNKDVFNRLCKPKWNNAAWEKVEQTVDLLPSLETRTVCRHTMIKGENMNSEHIAQYAAIDNRADPDWIECKGYVHVGHSQENLLAENMPSHEDILHFATELAPLTGRKLLDDSRPSRVALVGKEIIPIPIPKAVMKFPDDLGIAKPTKHLPMA
;
A
#
# COMPACT_ATOMS: atom_id res chain seq x y z
N MET A 1 -38.84 -9.88 -20.49
CA MET A 1 -39.40 -9.13 -19.36
C MET A 1 -38.23 -8.70 -18.53
N GLY A 2 -37.88 -7.40 -18.61
CA GLY A 2 -36.75 -6.82 -17.92
C GLY A 2 -37.07 -6.66 -16.44
N VAL A 3 -36.22 -7.20 -15.57
CA VAL A 3 -36.23 -6.86 -14.15
C VAL A 3 -35.34 -5.63 -14.05
N CYS A 4 -35.93 -4.47 -13.83
CA CYS A 4 -35.26 -3.24 -13.44
C CYS A 4 -34.50 -3.53 -12.16
N ALA A 5 -33.18 -3.22 -12.18
CA ALA A 5 -32.38 -3.14 -10.98
C ALA A 5 -32.87 -1.92 -10.18
N GLU A 6 -33.82 -2.16 -9.27
CA GLU A 6 -34.21 -1.16 -8.26
C GLU A 6 -33.02 -0.78 -7.41
N GLY A 7 -32.84 0.53 -7.23
CA GLY A 7 -31.74 1.17 -6.57
C GLY A 7 -31.45 0.59 -5.19
N ARG A 8 -30.35 -0.14 -5.06
CA ARG A 8 -29.72 -0.32 -3.76
C ARG A 8 -29.19 1.04 -3.35
N GLU A 9 -29.64 1.56 -2.20
CA GLU A 9 -29.01 2.71 -1.56
C GLU A 9 -27.51 2.41 -1.47
N LYS A 10 -26.70 3.32 -2.04
CA LYS A 10 -25.23 3.22 -1.90
C LYS A 10 -24.92 3.22 -0.40
N MET A 11 -24.24 2.19 0.08
CA MET A 11 -23.90 2.05 1.49
C MET A 11 -22.80 3.06 1.82
N ALA A 12 -23.18 4.16 2.48
CA ALA A 12 -22.23 5.14 2.96
C ALA A 12 -21.34 4.54 4.07
N MET A 13 -20.10 5.03 4.16
CA MET A 13 -19.16 4.67 5.24
C MET A 13 -19.81 4.84 6.62
N ASP A 14 -19.65 3.85 7.51
CA ASP A 14 -20.10 3.91 8.89
C ASP A 14 -19.65 5.22 9.57
N PRO A 15 -20.59 6.02 10.15
CA PRO A 15 -20.25 7.28 10.79
C PRO A 15 -19.23 7.15 11.94
N ILE A 16 -19.23 6.03 12.68
CA ILE A 16 -18.28 5.79 13.77
C ILE A 16 -16.89 5.56 13.21
N LEU A 17 -16.77 4.72 12.18
CA LEU A 17 -15.51 4.48 11.48
C LEU A 17 -15.00 5.78 10.84
N LYS A 18 -15.88 6.53 10.18
CA LYS A 18 -15.56 7.85 9.60
C LYS A 18 -14.94 8.79 10.63
N ALA A 19 -15.57 8.93 11.80
CA ALA A 19 -15.06 9.77 12.87
C ALA A 19 -13.70 9.29 13.41
N LYS A 20 -13.49 7.97 13.54
CA LYS A 20 -12.21 7.38 13.94
C LYS A 20 -11.11 7.66 12.92
N LEU A 21 -11.37 7.46 11.62
CA LEU A 21 -10.41 7.74 10.54
C LEU A 21 -10.02 9.22 10.54
N GLN A 22 -10.98 10.14 10.67
CA GLN A 22 -10.71 11.58 10.75
C GLN A 22 -9.85 11.94 11.98
N LYS A 23 -10.14 11.36 13.15
CA LYS A 23 -9.31 11.51 14.36
C LYS A 23 -7.89 11.00 14.14
N GLN A 24 -7.70 9.95 13.35
CA GLN A 24 -6.41 9.42 12.94
C GLN A 24 -5.75 10.23 11.79
N ARG A 25 -6.30 11.41 11.46
CA ARG A 25 -5.80 12.32 10.41
C ARG A 25 -5.86 11.77 8.99
N TYR A 26 -6.85 10.93 8.70
CA TYR A 26 -7.22 10.63 7.32
C TYR A 26 -7.98 11.83 6.75
N HIS A 27 -7.66 12.19 5.53
CA HIS A 27 -8.52 13.03 4.70
C HIS A 27 -9.34 12.11 3.81
N LEU A 28 -10.63 12.05 4.06
CA LEU A 28 -11.55 11.20 3.28
C LEU A 28 -11.83 11.89 1.95
N VAL A 29 -11.86 11.09 0.88
CA VAL A 29 -12.08 11.53 -0.50
C VAL A 29 -13.15 10.65 -1.13
N GLY A 30 -14.14 11.25 -1.75
CA GLY A 30 -15.34 10.53 -2.20
C GLY A 30 -16.08 9.85 -1.04
N GLU A 31 -16.74 8.74 -1.34
CA GLU A 31 -17.56 8.01 -0.35
C GLU A 31 -16.72 7.01 0.48
N HIS A 32 -15.72 6.37 -0.13
CA HIS A 32 -14.94 5.27 0.46
C HIS A 32 -13.43 5.49 0.43
N GLY A 33 -12.97 6.52 -0.28
CA GLY A 33 -11.56 6.79 -0.44
C GLY A 33 -10.94 7.57 0.73
N GLY A 34 -9.62 7.55 0.80
CA GLY A 34 -8.90 8.32 1.81
C GLY A 34 -7.44 8.51 1.50
N VAL A 35 -6.91 9.63 1.98
CA VAL A 35 -5.48 10.01 1.91
C VAL A 35 -4.96 10.27 3.30
N LYS A 36 -3.73 9.88 3.57
CA LYS A 36 -3.04 10.17 4.82
C LYS A 36 -1.57 10.41 4.54
N ILE A 37 -0.99 11.43 5.16
CA ILE A 37 0.45 11.66 5.03
C ILE A 37 1.22 10.47 5.59
N CYS A 38 2.03 9.86 4.74
CA CYS A 38 2.95 8.80 5.14
C CYS A 38 3.96 9.32 6.17
N HIS A 39 4.34 8.46 7.13
CA HIS A 39 5.42 8.78 8.07
C HIS A 39 6.70 9.21 7.33
N TRP A 40 7.08 8.50 6.28
CA TRP A 40 8.28 8.77 5.51
C TRP A 40 8.23 10.07 4.69
N THR A 41 7.07 10.49 4.25
CA THR A 41 6.90 11.83 3.64
C THR A 41 7.26 12.93 4.65
N LYS A 42 6.83 12.78 5.92
CA LYS A 42 7.23 13.72 6.99
C LYS A 42 8.71 13.65 7.31
N GLU A 43 9.28 12.44 7.40
CA GLU A 43 10.70 12.25 7.67
C GLU A 43 11.58 12.83 6.56
N SER A 44 11.16 12.67 5.29
CA SER A 44 11.85 13.28 4.15
C SER A 44 11.82 14.80 4.20
N LEU A 45 10.65 15.40 4.46
CA LEU A 45 10.53 16.85 4.55
C LEU A 45 11.30 17.46 5.75
N LEU A 46 11.24 16.80 6.92
CA LEU A 46 11.75 17.38 8.17
C LEU A 46 13.19 16.98 8.52
N ARG A 47 13.68 15.83 8.05
CA ARG A 47 14.91 15.19 8.53
C ARG A 47 15.78 14.57 7.44
N ASP A 48 15.47 14.77 6.17
CA ASP A 48 16.20 14.15 5.05
C ASP A 48 16.27 12.61 5.11
N ARG A 49 15.22 11.98 5.66
CA ARG A 49 15.13 10.53 5.75
C ARG A 49 14.12 10.01 4.74
N GLU A 50 14.59 9.28 3.77
CA GLU A 50 13.73 8.69 2.75
C GLU A 50 13.08 7.37 3.20
N CYS A 51 11.97 7.02 2.55
CA CYS A 51 11.33 5.72 2.62
C CYS A 51 12.27 4.63 2.10
N TYR A 52 12.17 3.41 2.61
CA TYR A 52 12.87 2.27 2.03
C TYR A 52 12.56 2.08 0.52
N LYS A 53 11.37 2.47 0.07
CA LYS A 53 11.04 2.46 -1.37
C LYS A 53 11.84 3.49 -2.18
N GLY A 54 12.28 4.58 -1.58
CA GLY A 54 13.23 5.51 -2.19
C GLY A 54 14.57 4.80 -2.41
N ARG A 55 15.10 4.18 -1.37
CA ARG A 55 16.34 3.44 -1.39
C ARG A 55 16.33 2.25 -2.35
N PHE A 56 15.23 1.46 -2.38
CA PHE A 56 15.14 0.25 -3.19
C PHE A 56 14.74 0.52 -4.65
N TYR A 57 13.88 1.51 -4.86
CA TYR A 57 13.22 1.70 -6.15
C TYR A 57 13.30 3.14 -6.68
N GLY A 58 13.93 4.07 -5.97
CA GLY A 58 14.02 5.47 -6.38
C GLY A 58 12.72 6.27 -6.22
N VAL A 59 11.82 5.87 -5.32
CA VAL A 59 10.55 6.57 -5.06
C VAL A 59 10.81 7.83 -4.24
N GLY A 60 10.58 9.02 -4.80
CA GLY A 60 10.66 10.29 -4.06
C GLY A 60 9.63 10.36 -2.93
N SER A 61 10.09 10.31 -1.69
CA SER A 61 9.22 10.18 -0.51
C SER A 61 8.33 11.40 -0.29
N GLU A 62 8.81 12.62 -0.60
CA GLU A 62 8.09 13.88 -0.51
C GLU A 62 6.92 13.96 -1.48
N GLY A 63 7.11 13.45 -2.71
CA GLY A 63 6.11 13.41 -3.77
C GLY A 63 5.28 12.13 -3.84
N CYS A 64 5.18 11.37 -2.72
CA CYS A 64 4.42 10.12 -2.69
C CYS A 64 3.10 10.31 -1.95
N ILE A 65 1.98 10.11 -2.66
CA ILE A 65 0.63 10.05 -2.07
C ILE A 65 0.39 8.66 -1.51
N GLN A 66 0.07 8.55 -0.22
CA GLN A 66 -0.45 7.33 0.37
C GLN A 66 -1.96 7.40 0.44
N MET A 67 -2.63 6.58 -0.34
CA MET A 67 -4.09 6.58 -0.45
C MET A 67 -4.67 5.17 -0.55
N SER A 68 -5.98 5.07 -0.42
CA SER A 68 -6.77 3.92 -0.85
C SER A 68 -8.10 4.40 -1.40
N PRO A 69 -8.59 3.78 -2.48
CA PRO A 69 -9.95 4.02 -2.98
C PRO A 69 -11.03 3.45 -2.07
N VAL A 70 -10.64 2.52 -1.17
CA VAL A 70 -11.53 1.77 -0.29
C VAL A 70 -10.88 1.66 1.09
N VAL A 71 -11.08 2.66 1.97
CA VAL A 71 -10.47 2.67 3.31
C VAL A 71 -11.31 1.94 4.36
N ASP A 72 -12.54 1.62 4.07
CA ASP A 72 -13.55 1.09 4.97
C ASP A 72 -13.92 -0.38 4.72
N GLN A 73 -13.39 -1.00 3.66
CA GLN A 73 -13.70 -2.38 3.34
C GLN A 73 -12.43 -3.21 3.09
N CYS A 74 -12.41 -4.41 3.70
CA CYS A 74 -11.41 -5.44 3.45
C CYS A 74 -12.01 -6.81 3.75
N ASN A 75 -11.71 -7.78 2.93
CA ASN A 75 -12.18 -9.14 3.08
C ASN A 75 -11.34 -10.01 4.02
N LEU A 76 -10.30 -9.43 4.63
CA LEU A 76 -9.49 -10.03 5.69
C LEU A 76 -9.58 -9.22 6.98
N ALA A 77 -9.35 -9.88 8.11
CA ALA A 77 -9.27 -9.28 9.45
C ALA A 77 -7.93 -9.59 10.11
N CYS A 78 -6.83 -9.28 9.41
CA CYS A 78 -5.48 -9.67 9.80
C CYS A 78 -5.12 -9.22 11.22
N SER A 79 -4.59 -10.15 12.03
CA SER A 79 -4.19 -9.88 13.43
C SER A 79 -3.12 -8.80 13.55
N TYR A 80 -2.26 -8.68 12.54
CA TYR A 80 -1.18 -7.70 12.47
C TYR A 80 -1.58 -6.37 11.82
N CYS A 81 -2.82 -6.23 11.36
CA CYS A 81 -3.30 -4.99 10.76
C CYS A 81 -3.37 -3.90 11.81
N TRP A 82 -2.60 -2.84 11.64
CA TRP A 82 -2.57 -1.70 12.57
C TRP A 82 -3.73 -0.73 12.37
N ARG A 83 -4.55 -0.96 11.36
CA ARG A 83 -5.66 -0.10 10.98
C ARG A 83 -6.94 -0.52 11.69
N GLU A 84 -7.88 0.43 11.78
CA GLU A 84 -9.21 0.14 12.34
C GLU A 84 -9.88 -1.01 11.59
N PRO A 85 -10.66 -1.85 12.28
CA PRO A 85 -11.47 -2.89 11.66
C PRO A 85 -12.38 -2.31 10.58
N HIS A 86 -12.52 -3.08 9.50
CA HIS A 86 -13.36 -2.71 8.37
C HIS A 86 -14.81 -3.11 8.57
N MET A 87 -15.70 -2.52 7.77
CA MET A 87 -17.11 -2.89 7.75
C MET A 87 -17.29 -4.38 7.46
N ASP A 88 -18.37 -4.95 8.00
CA ASP A 88 -18.72 -6.36 7.83
C ASP A 88 -19.48 -6.65 6.53
N SER A 89 -19.54 -5.71 5.62
CA SER A 89 -20.11 -5.86 4.27
C SER A 89 -19.02 -5.77 3.21
N LEU A 90 -19.18 -6.53 2.12
CA LEU A 90 -18.29 -6.54 0.98
C LEU A 90 -19.08 -6.13 -0.23
N GLU A 91 -18.92 -4.87 -0.63
CA GLU A 91 -19.46 -4.37 -1.88
C GLU A 91 -18.35 -3.80 -2.75
N LEU A 92 -18.47 -4.02 -4.07
CA LEU A 92 -17.54 -3.36 -4.98
C LEU A 92 -17.85 -1.87 -5.00
N VAL A 93 -16.86 -1.07 -4.61
CA VAL A 93 -16.97 0.39 -4.58
C VAL A 93 -16.94 0.94 -6.00
N ASP A 94 -17.90 1.81 -6.30
CA ASP A 94 -18.05 2.46 -7.60
C ASP A 94 -18.10 3.98 -7.38
N GLN A 95 -16.96 4.64 -7.61
CA GLN A 95 -16.83 6.10 -7.57
C GLN A 95 -15.99 6.56 -8.78
N ASP A 96 -16.19 7.80 -9.21
CA ASP A 96 -15.51 8.36 -10.37
C ASP A 96 -13.98 8.39 -10.17
N PRO A 97 -13.17 7.79 -11.06
CA PRO A 97 -11.73 7.68 -10.89
C PRO A 97 -11.00 9.01 -11.08
N LEU A 98 -11.50 9.91 -11.93
CA LEU A 98 -10.90 11.23 -12.13
C LEU A 98 -11.14 12.12 -10.92
N GLU A 99 -12.35 12.12 -10.39
CA GLU A 99 -12.68 12.83 -9.14
C GLU A 99 -11.84 12.32 -7.99
N LEU A 100 -11.74 10.98 -7.84
CA LEU A 100 -10.92 10.34 -6.81
C LEU A 100 -9.44 10.78 -6.91
N LEU A 101 -8.86 10.82 -8.11
CA LEU A 101 -7.49 11.26 -8.33
C LEU A 101 -7.31 12.72 -7.92
N TYR A 102 -8.18 13.59 -8.41
CA TYR A 102 -8.08 15.04 -8.16
C TYR A 102 -8.27 15.37 -6.68
N GLU A 103 -9.26 14.77 -6.04
CA GLU A 103 -9.47 14.91 -4.60
C GLU A 103 -8.29 14.37 -3.79
N SER A 104 -7.66 13.26 -4.22
CA SER A 104 -6.47 12.70 -3.55
C SER A 104 -5.27 13.63 -3.63
N VAL A 105 -5.02 14.26 -4.79
CA VAL A 105 -3.96 15.25 -4.96
C VAL A 105 -4.25 16.51 -4.13
N ARG A 106 -5.49 17.00 -4.16
CA ARG A 106 -5.94 18.15 -3.36
C ARG A 106 -5.80 17.89 -1.87
N ALA A 107 -6.20 16.70 -1.42
CA ALA A 107 -6.06 16.27 -0.03
C ALA A 107 -4.59 16.22 0.41
N GLN A 108 -3.70 15.62 -0.40
CA GLN A 108 -2.26 15.58 -0.11
C GLN A 108 -1.67 16.99 0.02
N ARG A 109 -1.95 17.88 -0.94
CA ARG A 109 -1.48 19.25 -0.92
C ARG A 109 -1.98 20.01 0.34
N ARG A 110 -3.26 19.86 0.68
CA ARG A 110 -3.85 20.43 1.89
C ARG A 110 -3.20 19.91 3.16
N LEU A 111 -3.02 18.60 3.27
CA LEU A 111 -2.39 17.98 4.43
C LEU A 111 -0.92 18.41 4.61
N LEU A 112 -0.24 18.77 3.51
CA LEU A 112 1.15 19.24 3.51
C LEU A 112 1.30 20.75 3.62
N SER A 113 0.21 21.53 3.56
CA SER A 113 0.27 23.01 3.52
C SER A 113 1.04 23.61 4.69
N GLY A 114 0.90 23.08 5.90
CA GLY A 114 1.62 23.55 7.08
C GLY A 114 3.14 23.36 7.04
N PHE A 115 3.66 22.49 6.17
CA PHE A 115 5.10 22.27 6.04
C PHE A 115 5.81 23.40 5.27
N GLY A 116 5.07 24.18 4.44
CA GLY A 116 5.65 25.27 3.66
C GLY A 116 6.19 26.45 4.46
N GLY A 117 5.80 26.57 5.74
CA GLY A 117 6.33 27.57 6.66
C GLY A 117 7.30 27.01 7.72
N HIS A 118 7.66 25.74 7.64
CA HIS A 118 8.48 25.09 8.65
C HIS A 118 9.97 25.31 8.37
N ASP A 119 10.76 25.77 9.35
CA ASP A 119 12.17 26.16 9.20
C ASP A 119 13.09 25.05 8.64
N LYS A 120 12.73 23.77 8.84
CA LYS A 120 13.49 22.61 8.35
C LYS A 120 13.12 22.21 6.92
N VAL A 121 12.11 22.80 6.32
CA VAL A 121 11.63 22.44 4.98
C VAL A 121 12.05 23.49 3.98
N THR A 122 12.92 23.12 3.05
CA THR A 122 13.35 24.03 1.99
C THR A 122 12.21 24.28 0.99
N ALA A 123 12.22 25.43 0.32
CA ALA A 123 11.23 25.76 -0.71
C ALA A 123 11.21 24.72 -1.84
N GLU A 124 12.38 24.16 -2.19
CA GLU A 124 12.52 23.11 -3.19
C GLU A 124 11.81 21.82 -2.77
N LYS A 125 12.08 21.33 -1.55
CA LYS A 125 11.40 20.13 -1.02
C LYS A 125 9.89 20.33 -0.89
N PHE A 126 9.46 21.51 -0.45
CA PHE A 126 8.06 21.82 -0.41
C PHE A 126 7.44 21.79 -1.81
N ALA A 127 8.10 22.37 -2.81
CA ALA A 127 7.65 22.33 -4.20
C ALA A 127 7.50 20.91 -4.73
N LEU A 128 8.49 20.03 -4.48
CA LEU A 128 8.42 18.59 -4.82
C LEU A 128 7.22 17.89 -4.16
N SER A 129 6.90 18.24 -2.92
CA SER A 129 5.75 17.67 -2.20
C SER A 129 4.40 18.11 -2.76
N GLN A 130 4.35 19.26 -3.47
CA GLN A 130 3.15 19.77 -4.12
C GLN A 130 2.94 19.24 -5.55
N ASP A 131 3.97 18.59 -6.12
CA ASP A 131 3.91 17.93 -7.44
C ASP A 131 4.14 16.42 -7.31
N PRO A 132 3.13 15.66 -6.85
CA PRO A 132 3.29 14.24 -6.57
C PRO A 132 3.59 13.45 -7.84
N LYS A 133 4.58 12.53 -7.73
CA LYS A 133 5.02 11.64 -8.81
C LYS A 133 4.72 10.17 -8.54
N HIS A 134 4.24 9.85 -7.35
CA HIS A 134 4.00 8.48 -6.94
C HIS A 134 2.69 8.34 -6.18
N VAL A 135 1.91 7.30 -6.49
CA VAL A 135 0.69 6.93 -5.75
C VAL A 135 0.87 5.55 -5.16
N ALA A 136 0.95 5.48 -3.83
CA ALA A 136 0.93 4.23 -3.10
C ALA A 136 -0.52 3.88 -2.73
N ILE A 137 -1.13 2.98 -3.49
CA ILE A 137 -2.49 2.45 -3.25
C ILE A 137 -2.37 1.35 -2.19
N SER A 138 -2.18 1.76 -0.93
CA SER A 138 -1.75 0.87 0.16
C SER A 138 -2.19 1.36 1.54
N LEU A 139 -3.14 2.30 1.61
CA LEU A 139 -3.42 2.96 2.88
C LEU A 139 -4.24 2.07 3.81
N ASN A 140 -5.45 1.69 3.46
CA ASN A 140 -6.35 0.86 4.23
C ASN A 140 -7.31 0.11 3.29
N GLY A 141 -7.97 -0.95 3.76
CA GLY A 141 -8.87 -1.74 2.93
C GLY A 141 -8.17 -2.62 1.90
N GLU A 142 -8.96 -3.22 1.01
CA GLU A 142 -8.46 -4.00 -0.13
C GLU A 142 -8.76 -3.27 -1.44
N PRO A 143 -7.75 -2.70 -2.12
CA PRO A 143 -7.96 -1.86 -3.29
C PRO A 143 -8.65 -2.54 -4.46
N THR A 144 -8.53 -3.87 -4.59
CA THR A 144 -9.18 -4.63 -5.68
C THR A 144 -10.70 -4.71 -5.53
N LEU A 145 -11.27 -4.20 -4.43
CA LEU A 145 -12.72 -3.97 -4.29
C LEU A 145 -13.21 -2.71 -5.02
N TYR A 146 -12.32 -1.88 -5.55
CA TYR A 146 -12.67 -0.72 -6.34
C TYR A 146 -12.85 -1.08 -7.82
N ARG A 147 -14.04 -0.88 -8.38
CA ARG A 147 -14.39 -1.27 -9.76
C ARG A 147 -13.52 -0.60 -10.81
N ASN A 148 -13.28 0.68 -10.65
CA ASN A 148 -12.60 1.51 -11.64
C ASN A 148 -11.08 1.61 -11.37
N LEU A 149 -10.49 0.55 -10.76
CA LEU A 149 -9.08 0.52 -10.37
C LEU A 149 -8.15 0.68 -11.58
N SER A 150 -8.43 0.01 -12.70
CA SER A 150 -7.69 0.14 -13.96
C SER A 150 -7.69 1.57 -14.48
N GLU A 151 -8.87 2.18 -14.57
CA GLU A 151 -9.01 3.56 -15.05
C GLU A 151 -8.33 4.57 -14.13
N PHE A 152 -8.44 4.37 -12.82
CA PHE A 152 -7.72 5.20 -11.83
C PHE A 152 -6.19 5.14 -12.04
N MET A 153 -5.64 3.94 -12.27
CA MET A 153 -4.20 3.78 -12.53
C MET A 153 -3.80 4.39 -13.87
N ASP A 154 -4.63 4.24 -14.91
CA ASP A 154 -4.42 4.87 -16.22
C ASP A 154 -4.36 6.41 -16.12
N LEU A 155 -5.31 7.00 -15.38
CA LEU A 155 -5.34 8.44 -15.11
C LEU A 155 -4.08 8.90 -14.34
N CYS A 156 -3.63 8.13 -13.35
CA CYS A 156 -2.37 8.42 -12.66
C CYS A 156 -1.19 8.41 -13.66
N HIS A 157 -1.08 7.39 -14.50
CA HIS A 157 -0.02 7.28 -15.50
C HIS A 157 -0.06 8.43 -16.52
N LYS A 158 -1.25 8.80 -17.01
CA LYS A 158 -1.45 9.95 -17.91
C LYS A 158 -1.01 11.28 -17.29
N HIS A 159 -1.10 11.42 -15.96
CA HIS A 159 -0.60 12.58 -15.22
C HIS A 159 0.89 12.47 -14.83
N GLY A 160 1.61 11.46 -15.32
CA GLY A 160 3.04 11.27 -15.04
C GLY A 160 3.33 10.76 -13.63
N MET A 161 2.40 10.02 -13.05
CA MET A 161 2.54 9.44 -11.72
C MET A 161 2.68 7.92 -11.81
N THR A 162 3.59 7.34 -11.04
CA THR A 162 3.67 5.89 -10.87
C THR A 162 2.59 5.40 -9.92
N THR A 163 2.13 4.16 -10.10
CA THR A 163 1.19 3.51 -9.19
C THR A 163 1.83 2.28 -8.54
N MET A 164 1.73 2.19 -7.23
CA MET A 164 2.16 1.04 -6.44
C MET A 164 0.91 0.42 -5.80
N LEU A 165 0.38 -0.62 -6.43
CA LEU A 165 -0.80 -1.34 -5.94
C LEU A 165 -0.38 -2.40 -4.92
N VAL A 166 -0.91 -2.32 -3.72
CA VAL A 166 -0.72 -3.33 -2.66
C VAL A 166 -2.03 -4.06 -2.44
N THR A 167 -2.05 -5.35 -2.72
CA THR A 167 -3.24 -6.21 -2.57
C THR A 167 -2.94 -7.43 -1.70
N ASN A 168 -3.97 -7.96 -1.07
CA ASN A 168 -3.91 -9.22 -0.33
C ASN A 168 -4.08 -10.46 -1.23
N GLY A 169 -4.29 -10.27 -2.54
CA GLY A 169 -4.34 -11.34 -3.53
C GLY A 169 -5.59 -12.23 -3.50
N THR A 170 -6.59 -11.92 -2.69
CA THR A 170 -7.79 -12.78 -2.56
C THR A 170 -8.79 -12.63 -3.70
N LEU A 171 -8.55 -11.72 -4.64
CA LEU A 171 -9.40 -11.46 -5.80
C LEU A 171 -8.63 -11.63 -7.13
N PRO A 172 -8.12 -12.85 -7.45
CA PRO A 172 -7.26 -13.09 -8.60
C PRO A 172 -7.89 -12.68 -9.92
N LYS A 173 -9.21 -12.88 -10.11
CA LYS A 173 -9.90 -12.49 -11.33
C LYS A 173 -9.95 -10.99 -11.57
N ILE A 174 -9.94 -10.18 -10.52
CA ILE A 174 -9.86 -8.72 -10.67
C ILE A 174 -8.47 -8.34 -11.17
N ILE A 175 -7.42 -8.95 -10.60
CA ILE A 175 -6.02 -8.69 -11.00
C ILE A 175 -5.78 -9.17 -12.45
N GLU A 176 -6.27 -10.36 -12.80
CA GLU A 176 -6.18 -10.94 -14.15
C GLU A 176 -6.84 -10.06 -15.22
N ASN A 177 -7.95 -9.40 -14.87
CA ASN A 177 -8.73 -8.58 -15.80
C ASN A 177 -8.45 -7.08 -15.71
N LEU A 178 -7.32 -6.66 -15.13
CA LEU A 178 -6.91 -5.27 -15.16
C LEU A 178 -6.46 -4.86 -16.57
N ASP A 179 -7.18 -3.95 -17.21
CA ASP A 179 -6.81 -3.41 -18.53
C ASP A 179 -5.51 -2.58 -18.47
N VAL A 180 -5.28 -1.91 -17.33
CA VAL A 180 -4.07 -1.16 -17.04
C VAL A 180 -3.45 -1.70 -15.75
N LEU A 181 -2.23 -2.21 -15.86
CA LEU A 181 -1.47 -2.71 -14.71
C LEU A 181 -0.82 -1.55 -13.94
N PRO A 182 -0.61 -1.70 -12.61
CA PRO A 182 0.15 -0.72 -11.84
C PRO A 182 1.60 -0.67 -12.33
N THR A 183 2.30 0.44 -12.07
CA THR A 183 3.75 0.49 -12.33
C THR A 183 4.51 -0.55 -11.50
N GLN A 184 3.99 -0.87 -10.32
CA GLN A 184 4.52 -1.95 -9.47
C GLN A 184 3.41 -2.58 -8.63
N LEU A 185 3.26 -3.90 -8.74
CA LEU A 185 2.30 -4.70 -7.98
C LEU A 185 2.97 -5.32 -6.76
N TYR A 186 2.36 -5.13 -5.60
CA TYR A 186 2.75 -5.80 -4.36
C TYR A 186 1.70 -6.84 -3.99
N LEU A 187 2.06 -8.11 -4.02
CA LEU A 187 1.26 -9.17 -3.43
C LEU A 187 1.70 -9.38 -1.98
N SER A 188 0.77 -9.20 -1.05
CA SER A 188 1.00 -9.49 0.37
C SER A 188 0.83 -10.99 0.60
N VAL A 189 1.95 -11.70 0.77
CA VAL A 189 1.99 -13.12 1.12
C VAL A 189 2.46 -13.23 2.57
N ASP A 190 1.52 -13.03 3.49
CA ASP A 190 1.85 -12.88 4.92
C ASP A 190 1.75 -14.21 5.72
N ALA A 191 1.60 -15.33 5.00
CA ALA A 191 1.58 -16.67 5.57
C ALA A 191 2.26 -17.69 4.64
N PRO A 192 3.01 -18.66 5.21
CA PRO A 192 3.70 -19.70 4.42
C PRO A 192 2.78 -20.86 4.01
N ASN A 193 1.60 -20.98 4.63
CA ASN A 193 0.62 -22.04 4.38
C ASN A 193 -0.78 -21.64 4.85
N LYS A 194 -1.77 -22.48 4.51
CA LYS A 194 -3.18 -22.24 4.78
C LYS A 194 -3.51 -22.10 6.28
N ASP A 195 -2.88 -22.88 7.13
CA ASP A 195 -3.19 -22.86 8.57
C ASP A 195 -2.73 -21.55 9.21
N VAL A 196 -1.51 -21.11 8.88
CA VAL A 196 -0.97 -19.82 9.31
C VAL A 196 -1.79 -18.67 8.69
N PHE A 197 -2.19 -18.77 7.42
CA PHE A 197 -3.05 -17.79 6.77
C PHE A 197 -4.38 -17.62 7.49
N ASN A 198 -5.08 -18.71 7.77
CA ASN A 198 -6.37 -18.64 8.45
C ASN A 198 -6.24 -18.04 9.85
N ARG A 199 -5.15 -18.36 10.58
CA ARG A 199 -4.90 -17.84 11.93
C ARG A 199 -4.52 -16.36 11.93
N LEU A 200 -3.66 -15.91 11.01
CA LEU A 200 -3.13 -14.55 10.98
C LEU A 200 -3.96 -13.59 10.15
N CYS A 201 -4.38 -14.01 8.95
CA CYS A 201 -5.09 -13.14 8.01
C CYS A 201 -6.60 -13.14 8.22
N LYS A 202 -7.15 -14.17 8.88
CA LYS A 202 -8.56 -14.25 9.32
C LYS A 202 -9.54 -13.87 8.20
N PRO A 203 -9.70 -14.69 7.15
CA PRO A 203 -10.65 -14.40 6.07
C PRO A 203 -12.08 -14.33 6.60
N LYS A 204 -12.83 -13.29 6.20
CA LYS A 204 -14.15 -12.99 6.78
C LYS A 204 -15.28 -13.81 6.15
N TRP A 205 -15.30 -13.98 4.83
CA TRP A 205 -16.48 -14.52 4.13
C TRP A 205 -16.15 -15.66 3.16
N ASN A 206 -14.89 -16.06 3.05
CA ASN A 206 -14.50 -17.03 2.05
C ASN A 206 -13.54 -18.06 2.64
N ASN A 207 -14.04 -19.28 2.84
CA ASN A 207 -13.20 -20.40 3.29
C ASN A 207 -12.13 -20.81 2.28
N ALA A 208 -12.23 -20.36 1.02
CA ALA A 208 -11.27 -20.59 -0.05
C ALA A 208 -10.34 -19.38 -0.31
N ALA A 209 -10.20 -18.47 0.68
CA ALA A 209 -9.37 -17.27 0.50
C ALA A 209 -7.89 -17.62 0.29
N TRP A 210 -7.37 -18.65 0.94
CA TRP A 210 -6.00 -19.13 0.72
C TRP A 210 -5.81 -19.59 -0.72
N GLU A 211 -6.71 -20.41 -1.25
CA GLU A 211 -6.68 -20.91 -2.63
C GLU A 211 -6.78 -19.76 -3.65
N LYS A 212 -7.44 -18.67 -3.28
CA LYS A 212 -7.46 -17.45 -4.10
C LYS A 212 -6.11 -16.72 -4.10
N VAL A 213 -5.44 -16.65 -2.94
CA VAL A 213 -4.08 -16.12 -2.87
C VAL A 213 -3.13 -16.98 -3.71
N GLU A 214 -3.22 -18.32 -3.63
CA GLU A 214 -2.44 -19.21 -4.46
C GLU A 214 -2.68 -19.02 -5.96
N GLN A 215 -3.93 -18.79 -6.39
CA GLN A 215 -4.25 -18.43 -7.78
C GLN A 215 -3.58 -17.11 -8.18
N THR A 216 -3.53 -16.13 -7.30
CA THR A 216 -2.83 -14.87 -7.57
C THR A 216 -1.31 -15.07 -7.63
N VAL A 217 -0.76 -15.94 -6.77
CA VAL A 217 0.66 -16.34 -6.83
C VAL A 217 1.00 -16.92 -8.21
N ASP A 218 0.18 -17.86 -8.70
CA ASP A 218 0.39 -18.50 -10.00
C ASP A 218 0.15 -17.54 -11.20
N LEU A 219 -0.61 -16.48 -10.99
CA LEU A 219 -0.88 -15.44 -12.00
C LEU A 219 0.31 -14.47 -12.16
N LEU A 220 1.07 -14.19 -11.09
CA LEU A 220 2.10 -13.15 -11.09
C LEU A 220 3.10 -13.25 -12.26
N PRO A 221 3.64 -14.43 -12.64
CA PRO A 221 4.61 -14.54 -13.73
C PRO A 221 4.08 -14.12 -15.10
N SER A 222 2.76 -14.09 -15.27
CA SER A 222 2.12 -13.70 -16.54
C SER A 222 1.82 -12.20 -16.65
N LEU A 223 2.00 -11.44 -15.56
CA LEU A 223 1.69 -10.01 -15.54
C LEU A 223 2.87 -9.19 -16.07
N GLU A 224 2.62 -8.38 -17.10
CA GLU A 224 3.63 -7.48 -17.67
C GLU A 224 3.83 -6.23 -16.82
N THR A 225 4.16 -6.41 -15.56
CA THR A 225 4.46 -5.33 -14.59
C THR A 225 5.54 -5.76 -13.61
N ARG A 226 6.12 -4.79 -12.90
CA ARG A 226 7.06 -5.04 -11.81
C ARG A 226 6.33 -5.66 -10.64
N THR A 227 6.84 -6.75 -10.10
CA THR A 227 6.18 -7.53 -9.06
C THR A 227 7.00 -7.65 -7.78
N VAL A 228 6.32 -7.58 -6.66
CA VAL A 228 6.92 -7.74 -5.33
C VAL A 228 6.05 -8.71 -4.52
N CYS A 229 6.62 -9.83 -4.07
CA CYS A 229 6.05 -10.58 -2.95
C CYS A 229 6.51 -9.92 -1.65
N ARG A 230 5.56 -9.45 -0.83
CA ARG A 230 5.87 -8.84 0.45
C ARG A 230 5.35 -9.70 1.59
N HIS A 231 6.28 -10.10 2.47
CA HIS A 231 5.98 -10.88 3.66
C HIS A 231 6.01 -9.99 4.90
N THR A 232 4.89 -9.91 5.61
CA THR A 232 4.86 -9.29 6.94
C THR A 232 5.31 -10.33 7.96
N MET A 233 6.53 -10.19 8.46
CA MET A 233 7.17 -11.14 9.35
C MET A 233 6.78 -10.86 10.81
N ILE A 234 6.24 -11.85 11.48
CA ILE A 234 5.73 -11.79 12.85
C ILE A 234 6.44 -12.86 13.68
N LYS A 235 7.24 -12.42 14.65
CA LYS A 235 8.04 -13.33 15.48
C LYS A 235 7.16 -14.29 16.27
N GLY A 236 7.50 -15.57 16.24
CA GLY A 236 6.72 -16.64 16.88
C GLY A 236 5.51 -17.12 16.10
N GLU A 237 5.16 -16.48 14.96
CA GLU A 237 3.96 -16.80 14.19
C GLU A 237 4.25 -17.36 12.79
N ASN A 238 4.99 -16.62 11.95
CA ASN A 238 5.17 -16.98 10.55
C ASN A 238 6.64 -16.91 10.06
N MET A 239 7.60 -16.78 10.95
CA MET A 239 9.03 -16.66 10.58
C MET A 239 9.93 -17.74 11.23
N ASN A 240 9.38 -18.91 11.54
CA ASN A 240 10.15 -20.03 12.00
C ASN A 240 11.00 -20.61 10.85
N SER A 241 12.07 -21.35 11.16
CA SER A 241 12.98 -21.94 10.17
C SER A 241 12.26 -22.85 9.16
N GLU A 242 11.26 -23.62 9.60
CA GLU A 242 10.44 -24.48 8.71
C GLU A 242 9.59 -23.65 7.71
N HIS A 243 9.21 -22.42 8.07
CA HIS A 243 8.43 -21.53 7.19
C HIS A 243 9.26 -20.97 6.04
N ILE A 244 10.58 -20.87 6.18
CA ILE A 244 11.48 -20.33 5.14
C ILE A 244 11.34 -21.11 3.85
N ALA A 245 11.39 -22.46 3.93
CA ALA A 245 11.25 -23.31 2.76
C ALA A 245 9.84 -23.23 2.13
N GLN A 246 8.80 -23.03 2.95
CA GLN A 246 7.44 -22.88 2.46
C GLN A 246 7.25 -21.53 1.76
N TYR A 247 7.79 -20.42 2.29
CA TYR A 247 7.81 -19.13 1.60
C TYR A 247 8.61 -19.21 0.29
N ALA A 248 9.78 -19.88 0.30
CA ALA A 248 10.57 -20.06 -0.91
C ALA A 248 9.81 -20.83 -2.00
N ALA A 249 9.00 -21.83 -1.64
CA ALA A 249 8.16 -22.54 -2.59
C ALA A 249 7.09 -21.64 -3.23
N ILE A 250 6.47 -20.75 -2.45
CA ILE A 250 5.52 -19.76 -2.94
C ILE A 250 6.21 -18.72 -3.83
N ASP A 251 7.34 -18.19 -3.39
CA ASP A 251 8.10 -17.17 -4.13
C ASP A 251 8.67 -17.72 -5.44
N ASN A 252 9.04 -19.00 -5.50
CA ASN A 252 9.48 -19.66 -6.74
C ASN A 252 8.33 -19.86 -7.74
N ARG A 253 7.09 -20.07 -7.26
CA ARG A 253 5.89 -20.11 -8.13
C ARG A 253 5.51 -18.72 -8.62
N ALA A 254 5.55 -17.74 -7.73
CA ALA A 254 5.23 -16.34 -8.03
C ALA A 254 6.27 -15.67 -8.94
N ASP A 255 7.50 -16.14 -8.94
CA ASP A 255 8.69 -15.59 -9.61
C ASP A 255 8.72 -14.04 -9.64
N PRO A 256 8.57 -13.34 -8.49
CA PRO A 256 8.51 -11.89 -8.46
C PRO A 256 9.89 -11.29 -8.78
N ASP A 257 9.91 -10.04 -9.24
CA ASP A 257 11.17 -9.30 -9.39
C ASP A 257 11.89 -9.14 -8.05
N TRP A 258 11.11 -8.90 -6.99
CA TRP A 258 11.64 -8.74 -5.62
C TRP A 258 10.77 -9.43 -4.58
N ILE A 259 11.43 -9.79 -3.47
CA ILE A 259 10.80 -10.24 -2.23
C ILE A 259 11.17 -9.23 -1.14
N GLU A 260 10.17 -8.67 -0.46
CA GLU A 260 10.35 -7.80 0.71
C GLU A 260 10.03 -8.56 1.99
N CYS A 261 11.04 -8.92 2.79
CA CYS A 261 10.83 -9.42 4.15
C CYS A 261 10.70 -8.21 5.08
N LYS A 262 9.47 -7.91 5.54
CA LYS A 262 9.18 -6.70 6.31
C LYS A 262 8.67 -7.04 7.70
N GLY A 263 9.37 -6.53 8.74
CA GLY A 263 8.97 -6.75 10.13
C GLY A 263 7.62 -6.11 10.46
N TYR A 264 6.77 -6.87 11.15
CA TYR A 264 5.58 -6.39 11.83
C TYR A 264 5.94 -5.25 12.80
N VAL A 265 5.03 -4.31 12.94
CA VAL A 265 5.17 -3.17 13.88
C VAL A 265 3.99 -3.16 14.84
N HIS A 266 4.26 -3.25 16.13
CA HIS A 266 3.25 -3.29 17.19
C HIS A 266 2.66 -1.90 17.44
N VAL A 267 1.69 -1.50 16.60
CA VAL A 267 1.02 -0.19 16.63
C VAL A 267 -0.44 -0.30 16.24
N GLY A 268 -1.25 0.63 16.71
CA GLY A 268 -2.68 0.73 16.36
C GLY A 268 -3.48 -0.50 16.78
N HIS A 269 -4.47 -0.89 15.97
CA HIS A 269 -5.38 -1.99 16.29
C HIS A 269 -4.67 -3.36 16.43
N SER A 270 -3.51 -3.56 15.80
CA SER A 270 -2.76 -4.81 15.97
C SER A 270 -2.35 -5.10 17.42
N GLN A 271 -2.28 -4.07 18.28
CA GLN A 271 -1.95 -4.20 19.70
C GLN A 271 -3.03 -4.93 20.50
N GLU A 272 -4.24 -5.03 19.96
CA GLU A 272 -5.34 -5.80 20.57
C GLU A 272 -5.23 -7.31 20.27
N ASN A 273 -4.43 -7.69 19.26
CA ASN A 273 -4.34 -9.07 18.76
C ASN A 273 -2.96 -9.71 18.96
N LEU A 274 -1.91 -8.92 19.04
CA LEU A 274 -0.52 -9.37 19.11
C LEU A 274 0.22 -8.62 20.22
N LEU A 275 1.33 -9.18 20.69
CA LEU A 275 2.18 -8.62 21.73
C LEU A 275 3.37 -7.87 21.11
N ALA A 276 4.02 -7.02 21.90
CA ALA A 276 5.22 -6.31 21.48
C ALA A 276 6.38 -7.25 21.13
N GLU A 277 6.43 -8.42 21.77
CA GLU A 277 7.43 -9.47 21.51
C GLU A 277 7.26 -10.15 20.14
N ASN A 278 6.08 -10.08 19.54
CA ASN A 278 5.86 -10.53 18.16
C ASN A 278 6.51 -9.62 17.11
N MET A 279 7.01 -8.46 17.54
CA MET A 279 7.70 -7.53 16.65
C MET A 279 9.17 -8.00 16.46
N PRO A 280 9.57 -8.45 15.25
CA PRO A 280 10.93 -8.89 15.02
C PRO A 280 11.92 -7.72 15.08
N SER A 281 13.14 -8.00 15.51
CA SER A 281 14.27 -7.08 15.35
C SER A 281 14.64 -6.95 13.87
N HIS A 282 15.50 -6.00 13.53
CA HIS A 282 16.03 -5.90 12.18
C HIS A 282 16.94 -7.10 11.85
N GLU A 283 17.67 -7.57 12.83
CA GLU A 283 18.52 -8.76 12.75
C GLU A 283 17.74 -10.03 12.45
N ASP A 284 16.56 -10.20 13.08
CA ASP A 284 15.64 -11.31 12.79
C ASP A 284 15.19 -11.28 11.31
N ILE A 285 14.90 -10.09 10.78
CA ILE A 285 14.51 -9.90 9.37
C ILE A 285 15.67 -10.20 8.42
N LEU A 286 16.87 -9.70 8.72
CA LEU A 286 18.06 -9.98 7.91
C LEU A 286 18.39 -11.46 7.89
N HIS A 287 18.32 -12.15 9.04
CA HIS A 287 18.55 -13.57 9.13
C HIS A 287 17.55 -14.32 8.24
N PHE A 288 16.26 -14.06 8.37
CA PHE A 288 15.22 -14.68 7.55
C PHE A 288 15.45 -14.48 6.06
N ALA A 289 15.72 -13.22 5.64
CA ALA A 289 15.95 -12.88 4.24
C ALA A 289 17.23 -13.53 3.67
N THR A 290 18.27 -13.65 4.49
CA THR A 290 19.53 -14.31 4.10
C THR A 290 19.35 -15.80 3.87
N GLU A 291 18.54 -16.48 4.69
CA GLU A 291 18.21 -17.90 4.51
C GLU A 291 17.24 -18.13 3.33
N LEU A 292 16.28 -17.21 3.11
CA LEU A 292 15.31 -17.29 2.01
C LEU A 292 15.97 -17.09 0.63
N ALA A 293 16.90 -16.16 0.52
CA ALA A 293 17.45 -15.71 -0.76
C ALA A 293 18.02 -16.88 -1.62
N PRO A 294 18.90 -17.76 -1.12
CA PRO A 294 19.44 -18.85 -1.92
C PRO A 294 18.39 -19.88 -2.34
N LEU A 295 17.35 -20.11 -1.53
CA LEU A 295 16.25 -21.02 -1.85
C LEU A 295 15.37 -20.54 -3.00
N THR A 296 15.40 -19.23 -3.30
CA THR A 296 14.68 -18.61 -4.42
C THR A 296 15.56 -18.29 -5.62
N GLY A 297 16.83 -18.73 -5.61
CA GLY A 297 17.79 -18.38 -6.66
C GLY A 297 18.12 -16.88 -6.73
N ARG A 298 17.86 -16.15 -5.66
CA ARG A 298 18.07 -14.71 -5.53
C ARG A 298 19.15 -14.41 -4.49
N LYS A 299 19.44 -13.13 -4.28
CA LYS A 299 20.40 -12.67 -3.26
C LYS A 299 19.78 -11.56 -2.42
N LEU A 300 20.26 -11.36 -1.21
CA LEU A 300 19.98 -10.18 -0.42
C LEU A 300 20.62 -8.98 -1.13
N LEU A 301 19.80 -8.02 -1.56
CA LEU A 301 20.24 -6.84 -2.33
C LEU A 301 20.52 -5.65 -1.44
N ASP A 302 19.62 -5.38 -0.50
CA ASP A 302 19.69 -4.22 0.37
C ASP A 302 18.77 -4.39 1.58
N ASP A 303 18.87 -3.50 2.55
CA ASP A 303 18.02 -3.46 3.73
C ASP A 303 17.76 -2.03 4.21
N SER A 304 16.74 -1.88 5.05
CA SER A 304 16.47 -0.61 5.73
C SER A 304 16.13 -0.88 7.19
N ARG A 305 17.12 -0.64 8.08
CA ARG A 305 16.96 -0.81 9.52
C ARG A 305 15.81 0.03 10.10
N PRO A 306 15.64 1.33 9.75
CA PRO A 306 14.52 2.13 10.27
C PRO A 306 13.16 1.59 9.87
N SER A 307 13.05 0.91 8.72
CA SER A 307 11.83 0.30 8.23
C SER A 307 11.70 -1.18 8.58
N ARG A 308 12.74 -1.79 9.14
CA ARG A 308 12.84 -3.24 9.39
C ARG A 308 12.39 -4.05 8.18
N VAL A 309 13.07 -3.82 7.07
CA VAL A 309 12.80 -4.50 5.81
C VAL A 309 14.11 -4.90 5.15
N ALA A 310 14.12 -6.08 4.54
CA ALA A 310 15.19 -6.59 3.70
C ALA A 310 14.64 -6.86 2.31
N LEU A 311 15.43 -6.54 1.28
CA LEU A 311 15.11 -6.73 -0.14
C LEU A 311 15.91 -7.91 -0.68
N VAL A 312 15.20 -8.90 -1.20
CA VAL A 312 15.76 -10.05 -1.91
C VAL A 312 15.36 -9.96 -3.39
N GLY A 313 16.28 -10.20 -4.29
CA GLY A 313 16.03 -10.10 -5.74
C GLY A 313 17.26 -10.43 -6.56
N LYS A 314 17.19 -10.17 -7.87
CA LYS A 314 18.33 -10.34 -8.80
C LYS A 314 19.16 -9.07 -8.86
N GLU A 315 18.50 -7.90 -9.00
CA GLU A 315 19.11 -6.58 -9.08
C GLU A 315 18.15 -5.48 -8.62
N ILE A 316 18.68 -4.29 -8.31
CA ILE A 316 17.88 -3.10 -7.98
C ILE A 316 17.64 -2.32 -9.27
N ILE A 317 16.36 -2.11 -9.61
CA ILE A 317 15.95 -1.35 -10.79
C ILE A 317 15.05 -0.19 -10.33
N PRO A 318 15.43 1.07 -10.60
CA PRO A 318 14.58 2.22 -10.28
C PRO A 318 13.21 2.14 -10.97
N ILE A 319 12.19 2.66 -10.30
CA ILE A 319 10.84 2.68 -10.85
C ILE A 319 10.75 3.73 -11.98
N PRO A 320 10.27 3.34 -13.18
CA PRO A 320 10.15 4.28 -14.29
C PRO A 320 8.96 5.22 -14.05
N ILE A 321 9.21 6.54 -14.12
CA ILE A 321 8.14 7.54 -14.03
C ILE A 321 7.51 7.70 -15.43
N PRO A 322 6.19 7.51 -15.58
CA PRO A 322 5.51 7.69 -16.85
C PRO A 322 5.65 9.13 -17.37
N LYS A 323 5.70 9.29 -18.69
CA LYS A 323 5.64 10.62 -19.30
C LYS A 323 4.22 11.19 -19.16
N ALA A 324 4.10 12.34 -18.53
CA ALA A 324 2.81 13.01 -18.43
C ALA A 324 2.28 13.43 -19.80
N VAL A 325 1.04 13.07 -20.10
CA VAL A 325 0.28 13.50 -21.28
C VAL A 325 -0.93 14.35 -20.90
N MET A 326 -1.27 14.38 -19.62
CA MET A 326 -2.30 15.24 -19.02
C MET A 326 -1.66 16.13 -17.95
N LYS A 327 -2.29 17.28 -17.69
CA LYS A 327 -1.90 18.18 -16.60
C LYS A 327 -3.04 18.27 -15.59
N PHE A 328 -2.69 18.44 -14.33
CA PHE A 328 -3.68 18.79 -13.32
C PHE A 328 -4.26 20.18 -13.61
N PRO A 329 -5.56 20.41 -13.33
CA PRO A 329 -6.15 21.75 -13.38
C PRO A 329 -5.39 22.75 -12.50
N ASP A 330 -5.26 23.99 -12.97
CA ASP A 330 -4.52 25.05 -12.25
C ASP A 330 -5.16 25.39 -10.90
N ASP A 331 -6.47 25.18 -10.76
CA ASP A 331 -7.24 25.41 -9.54
C ASP A 331 -7.17 24.28 -8.51
N LEU A 332 -6.41 23.23 -8.79
CA LEU A 332 -6.28 22.06 -7.88
C LEU A 332 -5.55 22.37 -6.56
N GLY A 333 -5.41 23.66 -6.21
CA GLY A 333 -4.96 24.14 -4.91
C GLY A 333 -3.49 23.83 -4.62
N ILE A 334 -2.57 24.56 -5.28
CA ILE A 334 -1.16 24.59 -4.86
C ILE A 334 -1.08 25.45 -3.60
N ALA A 335 -0.74 24.88 -2.45
CA ALA A 335 -0.42 25.67 -1.28
C ALA A 335 0.86 26.47 -1.57
N LYS A 336 0.71 27.79 -1.74
CA LYS A 336 1.87 28.68 -1.88
C LYS A 336 2.65 28.68 -0.55
N PRO A 337 4.00 28.70 -0.56
CA PRO A 337 4.77 28.86 0.67
C PRO A 337 4.35 30.17 1.34
N THR A 338 3.74 30.09 2.51
CA THR A 338 3.45 31.26 3.32
C THR A 338 4.76 31.74 3.92
N LYS A 339 5.26 32.90 3.46
CA LYS A 339 6.34 33.60 4.14
C LYS A 339 5.83 33.99 5.53
N HIS A 340 6.41 33.36 6.56
CA HIS A 340 6.38 33.74 7.96
C HIS A 340 5.04 34.28 8.53
N LEU A 341 4.23 33.36 9.10
CA LEU A 341 3.40 33.71 10.24
C LEU A 341 4.15 33.21 11.50
N PRO A 342 4.47 34.06 12.47
CA PRO A 342 5.02 33.61 13.74
C PRO A 342 3.98 32.69 14.41
N MET A 343 4.42 31.52 14.86
CA MET A 343 3.59 30.63 15.64
C MET A 343 3.29 31.29 16.98
N ALA A 344 2.02 31.51 17.29
CA ALA A 344 1.55 31.85 18.63
C ALA A 344 1.51 30.60 19.51
#